data_b2a7c8a0ed530bf159e11845acf5b289
#
_entry.id   b2a7c8a0ed530bf159e11845acf5b289
#
_cell.length_a   1.000
_cell.length_b   1.000
_cell.length_c   1.000
_cell.angle_alpha   90.00
_cell.angle_beta   90.00
_cell.angle_gamma   90.00
#
_symmetry.space_group_name_H-M   'P 1'
#
loop_
_entity.id
_entity.type
_entity.pdbx_description
1 polymer ?
#
loop_
_entity_poly.entity_id
_entity_poly.type
_entity_poly.pdbx_seq_one_letter_code
_entity_poly.pdbx_strand_id
1 'polypeptide(L)'
;MTKSDRAARCLARLLAVLLLLIAAGTAQPVRAEPERGAAPSTADDEFSRQLGELKRSFADLSKKFDDSARSIDQLNSAEAARKEIEELRDSVSQLLGAVADNGTVFILGARALGRAEEKLKSLEQETRYRQEDRQFLIDRWRELKGATEGAIRELESARKDFAELLRKLQTSEDFIDELLQIREHRRALDVIHQLTDGIRDASDKLKKLLGTIKTPGA
;
A
#
# COMPACT_ATOMS: atom_id res chain seq x y z
N MET A 1 -29.65 -15.47 9.98
CA MET A 1 -28.86 -14.57 9.08
C MET A 1 -27.41 -14.86 9.36
N THR A 2 -26.76 -15.61 8.48
CA THR A 2 -25.42 -16.19 8.69
C THR A 2 -24.32 -15.16 8.36
N LYS A 3 -23.17 -15.30 9.04
CA LYS A 3 -21.97 -14.45 8.84
C LYS A 3 -21.51 -14.39 7.36
N SER A 4 -21.83 -15.42 6.57
CA SER A 4 -21.55 -15.53 5.14
C SER A 4 -22.25 -14.45 4.29
N ASP A 5 -23.45 -14.01 4.67
CA ASP A 5 -24.19 -12.98 3.91
C ASP A 5 -23.62 -11.56 4.04
N ARG A 6 -22.83 -11.28 5.08
CA ARG A 6 -22.20 -9.96 5.22
C ARG A 6 -20.92 -9.84 4.38
N ALA A 7 -20.14 -10.91 4.28
CA ALA A 7 -18.94 -10.94 3.45
C ALA A 7 -19.28 -10.82 1.96
N ALA A 8 -20.33 -11.52 1.49
CA ALA A 8 -20.77 -11.44 0.11
C ALA A 8 -21.28 -10.04 -0.27
N ARG A 9 -21.95 -9.32 0.65
CA ARG A 9 -22.41 -7.94 0.39
C ARG A 9 -21.29 -6.90 0.40
N CYS A 10 -20.20 -7.10 1.16
CA CYS A 10 -19.02 -6.24 1.07
C CYS A 10 -18.27 -6.43 -0.25
N LEU A 11 -18.10 -7.67 -0.72
CA LEU A 11 -17.45 -7.95 -2.01
C LEU A 11 -18.25 -7.40 -3.19
N ALA A 12 -19.60 -7.52 -3.16
CA ALA A 12 -20.47 -6.98 -4.21
C ALA A 12 -20.45 -5.45 -4.29
N ARG A 13 -20.26 -4.75 -3.15
CA ARG A 13 -20.13 -3.28 -3.13
C ARG A 13 -18.77 -2.80 -3.65
N LEU A 14 -17.70 -3.53 -3.40
CA LEU A 14 -16.37 -3.22 -3.95
C LEU A 14 -16.31 -3.45 -5.46
N LEU A 15 -16.94 -4.50 -5.98
CA LEU A 15 -17.05 -4.76 -7.42
C LEU A 15 -17.93 -3.72 -8.15
N ALA A 16 -18.99 -3.24 -7.53
CA ALA A 16 -19.86 -2.21 -8.11
C ALA A 16 -19.16 -0.84 -8.24
N VAL A 17 -18.28 -0.48 -7.31
CA VAL A 17 -17.47 0.76 -7.38
C VAL A 17 -16.40 0.65 -8.47
N LEU A 18 -15.83 -0.53 -8.68
CA LEU A 18 -14.82 -0.77 -9.72
C LEU A 18 -15.42 -0.72 -11.14
N LEU A 19 -16.67 -1.17 -11.33
CA LEU A 19 -17.36 -1.17 -12.64
C LEU A 19 -17.90 0.22 -13.04
N LEU A 20 -18.15 1.14 -12.11
CA LEU A 20 -18.63 2.49 -12.40
C LEU A 20 -17.53 3.42 -12.91
N LEU A 21 -16.25 3.09 -12.74
CA LEU A 21 -15.10 3.87 -13.21
C LEU A 21 -14.72 3.60 -14.69
N ILE A 22 -15.33 2.61 -15.35
CA ILE A 22 -15.00 2.24 -16.75
C ILE A 22 -15.95 2.92 -17.78
N ALA A 23 -17.04 3.55 -17.36
CA ALA A 23 -18.12 3.96 -18.28
C ALA A 23 -18.19 5.46 -18.63
N ALA A 24 -17.21 6.30 -18.30
CA ALA A 24 -17.26 7.74 -18.60
C ALA A 24 -16.04 8.22 -19.43
N GLY A 25 -15.91 7.68 -20.63
CA GLY A 25 -14.92 8.16 -21.62
C GLY A 25 -15.59 8.60 -22.92
N THR A 26 -16.27 9.75 -22.94
CA THR A 26 -16.65 10.43 -24.20
C THR A 26 -15.80 11.67 -24.39
N ALA A 27 -14.99 11.64 -25.44
CA ALA A 27 -14.15 12.74 -25.87
C ALA A 27 -15.00 13.92 -26.37
N GLN A 28 -14.77 15.11 -25.78
CA GLN A 28 -15.12 16.39 -26.42
C GLN A 28 -13.84 17.13 -26.77
N PRO A 29 -13.78 17.81 -27.94
CA PRO A 29 -12.61 18.60 -28.33
C PRO A 29 -12.59 19.90 -27.54
N VAL A 30 -11.59 20.06 -26.67
CA VAL A 30 -11.38 21.30 -25.91
C VAL A 30 -10.55 22.28 -26.73
N ARG A 31 -11.14 23.44 -26.91
CA ARG A 31 -10.55 24.66 -27.47
C ARG A 31 -9.43 25.14 -26.55
N ALA A 32 -8.24 25.35 -27.08
CA ALA A 32 -7.07 25.77 -26.31
C ALA A 32 -7.25 27.23 -25.84
N GLU A 33 -7.42 27.45 -24.55
CA GLU A 33 -7.17 28.72 -23.87
C GLU A 33 -5.76 28.71 -23.25
N PRO A 34 -5.05 29.85 -23.21
CA PRO A 34 -3.70 29.93 -22.69
C PRO A 34 -3.70 29.70 -21.16
N GLU A 35 -3.14 28.63 -20.71
CA GLU A 35 -3.03 28.23 -19.30
C GLU A 35 -2.21 29.24 -18.49
N ARG A 36 -2.91 30.03 -17.66
CA ARG A 36 -2.32 30.68 -16.50
C ARG A 36 -2.07 29.66 -15.42
N GLY A 37 -0.80 29.41 -15.08
CA GLY A 37 -0.39 28.68 -13.88
C GLY A 37 -0.98 27.27 -13.84
N ALA A 38 -0.28 26.27 -14.38
CA ALA A 38 -0.74 24.89 -14.38
C ALA A 38 -1.00 24.41 -12.95
N ALA A 39 -2.28 24.24 -12.61
CA ALA A 39 -2.70 23.45 -11.48
C ALA A 39 -2.07 22.05 -11.59
N PRO A 40 -1.73 21.38 -10.47
CA PRO A 40 -1.23 20.02 -10.48
C PRO A 40 -2.18 19.15 -11.32
N SER A 41 -1.63 18.33 -12.20
CA SER A 41 -2.45 17.59 -13.16
C SER A 41 -3.19 16.45 -12.44
N THR A 42 -4.40 16.15 -12.91
CA THR A 42 -5.30 15.14 -12.34
C THR A 42 -4.68 13.78 -11.97
N ALA A 43 -3.55 13.38 -12.59
CA ALA A 43 -2.92 12.09 -12.26
C ALA A 43 -1.82 12.20 -11.19
N ASP A 44 -1.23 13.39 -10.92
CA ASP A 44 -0.34 13.60 -9.77
C ASP A 44 -1.20 13.63 -8.50
N ASP A 45 -2.38 14.25 -8.59
CA ASP A 45 -3.39 14.22 -7.54
C ASP A 45 -3.91 12.80 -7.31
N GLU A 46 -4.14 12.04 -8.38
CA GLU A 46 -4.60 10.65 -8.30
C GLU A 46 -3.54 9.73 -7.68
N PHE A 47 -2.26 9.87 -8.05
CA PHE A 47 -1.18 9.13 -7.41
C PHE A 47 -1.09 9.48 -5.93
N SER A 48 -1.11 10.77 -5.59
CA SER A 48 -1.06 11.24 -4.19
C SER A 48 -2.24 10.72 -3.37
N ARG A 49 -3.45 10.69 -3.96
CA ARG A 49 -4.65 10.14 -3.34
C ARG A 49 -4.52 8.64 -3.08
N GLN A 50 -4.11 7.86 -4.09
CA GLN A 50 -3.93 6.41 -3.97
C GLN A 50 -2.83 6.05 -2.96
N LEU A 51 -1.74 6.82 -2.96
CA LEU A 51 -0.67 6.66 -1.97
C LEU A 51 -1.17 6.97 -0.56
N GLY A 52 -2.02 7.99 -0.41
CA GLY A 52 -2.66 8.33 0.86
C GLY A 52 -3.60 7.23 1.38
N GLU A 53 -4.39 6.61 0.49
CA GLU A 53 -5.24 5.46 0.83
C GLU A 53 -4.40 4.25 1.26
N LEU A 54 -3.34 3.96 0.53
CA LEU A 54 -2.41 2.86 0.86
C LEU A 54 -1.71 3.08 2.20
N LYS A 55 -1.31 4.33 2.51
CA LYS A 55 -0.74 4.68 3.83
C LYS A 55 -1.74 4.41 4.97
N ARG A 56 -3.03 4.69 4.77
CA ARG A 56 -4.07 4.35 5.77
C ARG A 56 -4.17 2.84 5.96
N SER A 57 -4.18 2.07 4.87
CA SER A 57 -4.19 0.60 4.94
C SER A 57 -2.97 0.04 5.67
N PHE A 58 -1.79 0.62 5.49
CA PHE A 58 -0.58 0.26 6.25
C PHE A 58 -0.72 0.60 7.73
N ALA A 59 -1.30 1.75 8.07
CA ALA A 59 -1.52 2.13 9.46
C ALA A 59 -2.51 1.18 10.15
N ASP A 60 -3.60 0.81 9.45
CA ASP A 60 -4.58 -0.14 9.96
C ASP A 60 -3.97 -1.54 10.15
N LEU A 61 -3.12 -2.00 9.23
CA LEU A 61 -2.41 -3.27 9.35
C LEU A 61 -1.40 -3.23 10.51
N SER A 62 -0.65 -2.14 10.68
CA SER A 62 0.28 -1.99 11.81
C SER A 62 -0.46 -2.07 13.15
N LYS A 63 -1.61 -1.41 13.26
CA LYS A 63 -2.46 -1.50 14.44
C LYS A 63 -2.96 -2.94 14.65
N LYS A 64 -3.40 -3.61 13.58
CA LYS A 64 -3.84 -5.00 13.66
C LYS A 64 -2.72 -5.92 14.13
N PHE A 65 -1.49 -5.72 13.68
CA PHE A 65 -0.33 -6.47 14.19
C PHE A 65 -0.10 -6.27 15.68
N ASP A 66 -0.15 -5.03 16.17
CA ASP A 66 0.02 -4.73 17.58
C ASP A 66 -1.10 -5.35 18.44
N ASP A 67 -2.34 -5.31 17.94
CA ASP A 67 -3.50 -5.86 18.63
C ASP A 67 -3.45 -7.40 18.66
N SER A 68 -3.13 -8.05 17.52
CA SER A 68 -3.01 -9.51 17.45
C SER A 68 -1.82 -10.03 18.26
N ALA A 69 -0.67 -9.35 18.25
CA ALA A 69 0.47 -9.74 19.09
C ALA A 69 0.11 -9.74 20.58
N ARG A 70 -0.63 -8.71 21.04
CA ARG A 70 -1.12 -8.65 22.43
C ARG A 70 -2.18 -9.69 22.74
N SER A 71 -3.08 -9.97 21.77
CA SER A 71 -4.10 -10.99 21.92
C SER A 71 -3.46 -12.38 22.05
N ILE A 72 -2.52 -12.72 21.18
CA ILE A 72 -1.82 -14.02 21.17
C ILE A 72 -1.10 -14.27 22.50
N ASP A 73 -0.42 -13.25 23.07
CA ASP A 73 0.26 -13.38 24.35
C ASP A 73 -0.69 -13.72 25.53
N GLN A 74 -1.96 -13.41 25.40
CA GLN A 74 -2.99 -13.66 26.41
C GLN A 74 -3.75 -14.96 26.19
N LEU A 75 -3.60 -15.60 25.02
CA LEU A 75 -4.29 -16.84 24.70
C LEU A 75 -3.60 -18.05 25.31
N ASN A 76 -4.42 -18.89 25.95
CA ASN A 76 -3.98 -20.17 26.53
C ASN A 76 -4.33 -21.36 25.62
N SER A 77 -4.90 -21.12 24.45
CA SER A 77 -5.28 -22.16 23.48
C SER A 77 -4.54 -21.92 22.17
N ALA A 78 -3.84 -22.96 21.71
CA ALA A 78 -3.13 -22.95 20.45
C ALA A 78 -4.08 -22.81 19.25
N GLU A 79 -5.30 -23.35 19.33
CA GLU A 79 -6.31 -23.26 18.31
C GLU A 79 -6.83 -21.80 18.15
N ALA A 80 -7.04 -21.11 19.29
CA ALA A 80 -7.46 -19.70 19.26
C ALA A 80 -6.35 -18.80 18.69
N ALA A 81 -5.10 -19.03 19.11
CA ALA A 81 -3.95 -18.28 18.63
C ALA A 81 -3.66 -18.55 17.13
N ARG A 82 -3.84 -19.80 16.66
CA ARG A 82 -3.75 -20.12 15.23
C ARG A 82 -4.76 -19.31 14.39
N LYS A 83 -5.97 -19.13 14.90
CA LYS A 83 -6.99 -18.34 14.19
C LYS A 83 -6.60 -16.87 14.04
N GLU A 84 -5.97 -16.28 15.05
CA GLU A 84 -5.41 -14.92 14.97
C GLU A 84 -4.32 -14.83 13.88
N ILE A 85 -3.46 -15.86 13.76
CA ILE A 85 -2.42 -15.93 12.72
C ILE A 85 -3.05 -16.02 11.33
N GLU A 86 -4.10 -16.82 11.14
CA GLU A 86 -4.85 -16.93 9.89
C GLU A 86 -5.45 -15.57 9.46
N GLU A 87 -6.06 -14.85 10.40
CA GLU A 87 -6.60 -13.51 10.13
C GLU A 87 -5.52 -12.48 9.78
N LEU A 88 -4.32 -12.59 10.37
CA LEU A 88 -3.16 -11.77 10.02
C LEU A 88 -2.63 -12.12 8.63
N ARG A 89 -2.46 -13.40 8.33
CA ARG A 89 -2.04 -13.89 7.00
C ARG A 89 -2.95 -13.32 5.91
N ASP A 90 -4.26 -13.40 6.10
CA ASP A 90 -5.23 -12.91 5.12
C ASP A 90 -5.11 -11.38 4.93
N SER A 91 -4.87 -10.65 6.01
CA SER A 91 -4.67 -9.19 5.95
C SER A 91 -3.37 -8.82 5.22
N VAL A 92 -2.28 -9.55 5.46
CA VAL A 92 -1.01 -9.36 4.75
C VAL A 92 -1.17 -9.69 3.27
N SER A 93 -1.88 -10.78 2.94
CA SER A 93 -2.15 -11.20 1.57
C SER A 93 -2.95 -10.13 0.80
N GLN A 94 -3.98 -9.55 1.40
CA GLN A 94 -4.76 -8.46 0.80
C GLN A 94 -3.90 -7.24 0.52
N LEU A 95 -3.05 -6.85 1.48
CA LEU A 95 -2.18 -5.69 1.31
C LEU A 95 -1.09 -5.95 0.26
N LEU A 96 -0.54 -7.16 0.21
CA LEU A 96 0.42 -7.56 -0.82
C LEU A 96 -0.20 -7.45 -2.22
N GLY A 97 -1.48 -7.78 -2.39
CA GLY A 97 -2.23 -7.56 -3.62
C GLY A 97 -2.33 -6.08 -4.01
N ALA A 98 -2.49 -5.18 -3.04
CA ALA A 98 -2.55 -3.73 -3.28
C ALA A 98 -1.19 -3.14 -3.73
N VAL A 99 -0.08 -3.74 -3.33
CA VAL A 99 1.28 -3.35 -3.72
C VAL A 99 1.91 -4.31 -4.75
N ALA A 100 1.10 -5.02 -5.54
CA ALA A 100 1.59 -5.84 -6.64
C ALA A 100 2.22 -4.99 -7.76
N ASP A 101 3.14 -5.56 -8.56
CA ASP A 101 3.86 -4.85 -9.63
C ASP A 101 2.96 -4.14 -10.63
N ASN A 102 1.79 -4.72 -10.91
CA ASN A 102 0.76 -4.15 -11.78
C ASN A 102 -0.34 -3.42 -10.99
N GLY A 103 -0.10 -3.14 -9.71
CA GLY A 103 -1.04 -2.41 -8.86
C GLY A 103 -1.22 -0.96 -9.33
N THR A 104 -2.41 -0.42 -9.08
CA THR A 104 -2.79 0.94 -9.52
C THR A 104 -1.78 1.99 -9.08
N VAL A 105 -1.23 1.88 -7.86
CA VAL A 105 -0.27 2.86 -7.32
C VAL A 105 1.03 2.90 -8.14
N PHE A 106 1.55 1.75 -8.60
CA PHE A 106 2.76 1.70 -9.43
C PHE A 106 2.52 2.23 -10.84
N ILE A 107 1.35 1.91 -11.43
CA ILE A 107 0.96 2.43 -12.75
C ILE A 107 0.83 3.96 -12.70
N LEU A 108 0.19 4.50 -11.67
CA LEU A 108 0.02 5.94 -11.49
C LEU A 108 1.34 6.64 -11.18
N GLY A 109 2.19 6.03 -10.36
CA GLY A 109 3.54 6.51 -10.07
C GLY A 109 4.40 6.59 -11.32
N ALA A 110 4.40 5.56 -12.16
CA ALA A 110 5.12 5.57 -13.45
C ALA A 110 4.60 6.66 -14.40
N ARG A 111 3.29 6.91 -14.44
CA ARG A 111 2.70 8.01 -15.22
C ARG A 111 3.09 9.39 -14.67
N ALA A 112 3.11 9.56 -13.34
CA ALA A 112 3.55 10.79 -12.69
C ALA A 112 5.03 11.07 -12.99
N LEU A 113 5.89 10.05 -12.93
CA LEU A 113 7.31 10.16 -13.29
C LEU A 113 7.50 10.57 -14.75
N GLY A 114 6.84 9.89 -15.68
CA GLY A 114 6.92 10.21 -17.12
C GLY A 114 6.55 11.66 -17.39
N ARG A 115 5.47 12.16 -16.76
CA ARG A 115 5.09 13.56 -16.89
C ARG A 115 6.08 14.53 -16.27
N ALA A 116 6.62 14.22 -15.11
CA ALA A 116 7.64 15.06 -14.49
C ALA A 116 8.88 15.18 -15.40
N GLU A 117 9.29 14.11 -16.05
CA GLU A 117 10.40 14.10 -17.01
C GLU A 117 10.10 14.92 -18.28
N GLU A 118 8.91 14.79 -18.84
CA GLU A 118 8.47 15.57 -20.00
C GLU A 118 8.43 17.06 -19.67
N LYS A 119 7.89 17.44 -18.49
CA LYS A 119 7.85 18.83 -18.04
C LYS A 119 9.23 19.39 -17.77
N LEU A 120 10.13 18.65 -17.14
CA LEU A 120 11.53 19.07 -16.94
C LEU A 120 12.21 19.33 -18.27
N LYS A 121 12.11 18.40 -19.22
CA LYS A 121 12.68 18.56 -20.56
C LYS A 121 12.10 19.76 -21.30
N SER A 122 10.79 19.98 -21.20
CA SER A 122 10.12 21.13 -21.80
C SER A 122 10.60 22.46 -21.19
N LEU A 123 10.72 22.54 -19.86
CA LEU A 123 11.17 23.72 -19.15
C LEU A 123 12.65 24.05 -19.43
N GLU A 124 13.50 23.04 -19.64
CA GLU A 124 14.90 23.28 -20.04
C GLU A 124 15.05 23.93 -21.41
N GLN A 125 14.12 23.67 -22.33
CA GLN A 125 14.06 24.23 -23.68
C GLN A 125 13.25 25.54 -23.76
N GLU A 126 12.50 25.89 -22.71
CA GLU A 126 11.57 27.01 -22.70
C GLU A 126 12.32 28.35 -22.51
N THR A 127 12.10 29.28 -23.41
CA THR A 127 12.73 30.60 -23.39
C THR A 127 11.75 31.75 -23.06
N ARG A 128 10.44 31.46 -22.98
CA ARG A 128 9.40 32.49 -22.75
C ARG A 128 9.30 32.94 -21.31
N TYR A 129 9.75 32.09 -20.36
CA TYR A 129 9.75 32.44 -18.94
C TYR A 129 11.02 33.20 -18.57
N ARG A 130 10.91 34.07 -17.55
CA ARG A 130 12.12 34.63 -16.90
C ARG A 130 12.95 33.51 -16.32
N GLN A 131 14.25 33.70 -16.28
CA GLN A 131 15.18 32.65 -15.81
C GLN A 131 14.85 32.19 -14.38
N GLU A 132 14.50 33.11 -13.49
CA GLU A 132 14.14 32.82 -12.10
C GLU A 132 12.86 31.99 -12.00
N ASP A 133 11.81 32.36 -12.73
CA ASP A 133 10.53 31.63 -12.76
C ASP A 133 10.72 30.22 -13.33
N ARG A 134 11.53 30.10 -14.39
CA ARG A 134 11.86 28.80 -14.99
C ARG A 134 12.63 27.93 -14.01
N GLN A 135 13.63 28.48 -13.31
CA GLN A 135 14.40 27.72 -12.32
C GLN A 135 13.51 27.25 -11.18
N PHE A 136 12.64 28.10 -10.66
CA PHE A 136 11.65 27.73 -9.64
C PHE A 136 10.77 26.53 -10.08
N LEU A 137 10.25 26.57 -11.32
CA LEU A 137 9.45 25.46 -11.84
C LEU A 137 10.25 24.18 -12.01
N ILE A 138 11.50 24.26 -12.49
CA ILE A 138 12.41 23.12 -12.61
C ILE A 138 12.65 22.48 -11.25
N ASP A 139 12.94 23.29 -10.23
CA ASP A 139 13.22 22.78 -8.88
C ASP A 139 11.99 22.11 -8.27
N ARG A 140 10.80 22.70 -8.50
CA ARG A 140 9.53 22.09 -8.04
C ARG A 140 9.24 20.74 -8.71
N TRP A 141 9.46 20.64 -10.03
CA TRP A 141 9.28 19.38 -10.74
C TRP A 141 10.32 18.31 -10.37
N ARG A 142 11.55 18.72 -10.09
CA ARG A 142 12.59 17.80 -9.56
C ARG A 142 12.22 17.28 -8.17
N GLU A 143 11.72 18.14 -7.30
CA GLU A 143 11.24 17.74 -5.98
C GLU A 143 10.09 16.73 -6.08
N LEU A 144 9.10 16.99 -6.93
CA LEU A 144 7.97 16.09 -7.18
C LEU A 144 8.45 14.72 -7.72
N LYS A 145 9.35 14.74 -8.72
CA LYS A 145 9.96 13.53 -9.28
C LYS A 145 10.67 12.73 -8.19
N GLY A 146 11.53 13.37 -7.41
CA GLY A 146 12.28 12.72 -6.34
C GLY A 146 11.40 12.12 -5.24
N ALA A 147 10.32 12.81 -4.86
CA ALA A 147 9.34 12.32 -3.90
C ALA A 147 8.60 11.08 -4.44
N THR A 148 8.20 11.11 -5.72
CA THR A 148 7.52 10.00 -6.38
C THR A 148 8.43 8.76 -6.50
N GLU A 149 9.68 8.95 -6.95
CA GLU A 149 10.68 7.86 -7.02
C GLU A 149 10.97 7.27 -5.63
N GLY A 150 11.07 8.12 -4.61
CA GLY A 150 11.25 7.71 -3.23
C GLY A 150 10.09 6.83 -2.75
N ALA A 151 8.84 7.28 -2.97
CA ALA A 151 7.66 6.53 -2.58
C ALA A 151 7.59 5.16 -3.28
N ILE A 152 7.88 5.09 -4.58
CA ILE A 152 7.90 3.83 -5.33
C ILE A 152 8.93 2.85 -4.75
N ARG A 153 10.17 3.31 -4.49
CA ARG A 153 11.22 2.46 -3.90
C ARG A 153 10.85 1.92 -2.53
N GLU A 154 10.25 2.76 -1.68
CA GLU A 154 9.79 2.33 -0.35
C GLU A 154 8.67 1.29 -0.46
N LEU A 155 7.74 1.45 -1.40
CA LEU A 155 6.68 0.47 -1.65
C LEU A 155 7.21 -0.87 -2.19
N GLU A 156 8.21 -0.85 -3.08
CA GLU A 156 8.88 -2.05 -3.56
C GLU A 156 9.62 -2.80 -2.44
N SER A 157 10.26 -2.07 -1.53
CA SER A 157 10.88 -2.66 -0.35
C SER A 157 9.83 -3.30 0.56
N ALA A 158 8.76 -2.57 0.87
CA ALA A 158 7.66 -3.06 1.69
C ALA A 158 7.02 -4.33 1.10
N ARG A 159 6.84 -4.38 -0.23
CA ARG A 159 6.33 -5.57 -0.91
C ARG A 159 7.17 -6.82 -0.64
N LYS A 160 8.50 -6.69 -0.70
CA LYS A 160 9.42 -7.80 -0.40
C LYS A 160 9.29 -8.26 1.05
N ASP A 161 9.25 -7.32 1.99
CA ASP A 161 9.08 -7.60 3.41
C ASP A 161 7.74 -8.31 3.69
N PHE A 162 6.65 -7.86 3.06
CA PHE A 162 5.32 -8.49 3.19
C PHE A 162 5.27 -9.89 2.57
N ALA A 163 5.91 -10.10 1.41
CA ALA A 163 5.99 -11.41 0.80
C ALA A 163 6.76 -12.41 1.69
N GLU A 164 7.85 -11.96 2.32
CA GLU A 164 8.60 -12.78 3.27
C GLU A 164 7.78 -13.08 4.53
N LEU A 165 7.09 -12.08 5.08
CA LEU A 165 6.22 -12.26 6.24
C LEU A 165 5.08 -13.23 5.92
N LEU A 166 4.43 -13.10 4.76
CA LEU A 166 3.36 -13.99 4.34
C LEU A 166 3.85 -15.44 4.27
N ARG A 167 5.02 -15.66 3.67
CA ARG A 167 5.63 -16.98 3.61
C ARG A 167 5.94 -17.56 5.00
N LYS A 168 6.44 -16.73 5.93
CA LYS A 168 6.69 -17.15 7.32
C LYS A 168 5.40 -17.55 8.01
N LEU A 169 4.35 -16.74 7.90
CA LEU A 169 3.04 -17.02 8.49
C LEU A 169 2.48 -18.35 7.96
N GLN A 170 2.50 -18.58 6.65
CA GLN A 170 2.02 -19.80 6.01
C GLN A 170 2.79 -21.03 6.50
N THR A 171 4.14 -21.00 6.45
CA THR A 171 4.97 -22.12 6.89
C THR A 171 4.76 -22.46 8.37
N SER A 172 4.56 -21.44 9.19
CA SER A 172 4.33 -21.66 10.63
C SER A 172 2.93 -22.16 10.92
N GLU A 173 1.93 -21.71 10.15
CA GLU A 173 0.56 -22.21 10.24
C GLU A 173 0.50 -23.71 9.92
N ASP A 174 1.13 -24.14 8.82
CA ASP A 174 1.22 -25.56 8.44
C ASP A 174 1.87 -26.40 9.57
N PHE A 175 2.97 -25.89 10.16
CA PHE A 175 3.65 -26.57 11.25
C PHE A 175 2.83 -26.62 12.55
N ILE A 176 2.11 -25.55 12.87
CA ILE A 176 1.17 -25.50 14.00
C ILE A 176 0.06 -26.53 13.81
N ASP A 177 -0.49 -26.66 12.60
CA ASP A 177 -1.54 -27.60 12.28
C ASP A 177 -1.06 -29.06 12.45
N GLU A 178 0.16 -29.38 12.01
CA GLU A 178 0.77 -30.71 12.26
C GLU A 178 0.91 -31.00 13.77
N LEU A 179 1.40 -30.04 14.55
CA LEU A 179 1.52 -30.17 16.01
C LEU A 179 0.17 -30.41 16.70
N LEU A 180 -0.88 -29.68 16.27
CA LEU A 180 -2.22 -29.85 16.80
C LEU A 180 -2.82 -31.20 16.45
N GLN A 181 -2.58 -31.73 15.24
CA GLN A 181 -3.01 -33.10 14.84
C GLN A 181 -2.43 -34.17 15.71
N ILE A 182 -1.17 -34.03 16.12
CA ILE A 182 -0.50 -34.99 17.03
C ILE A 182 -0.67 -34.67 18.51
N ARG A 183 -1.54 -33.68 18.84
CA ARG A 183 -1.87 -33.24 20.20
C ARG A 183 -0.70 -32.60 20.97
N GLU A 184 0.29 -32.06 20.29
CA GLU A 184 1.44 -31.36 20.87
C GLU A 184 1.12 -29.87 21.11
N HIS A 185 0.03 -29.55 21.82
CA HIS A 185 -0.49 -28.21 22.05
C HIS A 185 0.53 -27.24 22.65
N ARG A 186 1.39 -27.75 23.56
CA ARG A 186 2.41 -26.90 24.19
C ARG A 186 3.46 -26.43 23.17
N ARG A 187 3.91 -27.33 22.32
CA ARG A 187 4.86 -26.99 21.25
C ARG A 187 4.23 -26.07 20.22
N ALA A 188 2.95 -26.26 19.89
CA ALA A 188 2.21 -25.35 19.02
C ALA A 188 2.18 -23.93 19.60
N LEU A 189 1.92 -23.79 20.90
CA LEU A 189 1.96 -22.48 21.59
C LEU A 189 3.38 -21.86 21.56
N ASP A 190 4.43 -22.64 21.77
CA ASP A 190 5.82 -22.15 21.70
C ASP A 190 6.15 -21.59 20.31
N VAL A 191 5.72 -22.25 19.23
CA VAL A 191 5.86 -21.74 17.84
C VAL A 191 5.09 -20.46 17.62
N ILE A 192 3.87 -20.38 18.13
CA ILE A 192 3.01 -19.21 18.03
C ILE A 192 3.64 -18.00 18.75
N HIS A 193 4.20 -18.20 19.94
CA HIS A 193 4.90 -17.13 20.67
C HIS A 193 6.15 -16.64 19.92
N GLN A 194 6.91 -17.53 19.28
CA GLN A 194 8.04 -17.13 18.44
C GLN A 194 7.59 -16.29 17.22
N LEU A 195 6.42 -16.61 16.64
CA LEU A 195 5.84 -15.80 15.57
C LEU A 195 5.42 -14.39 16.02
N THR A 196 5.00 -14.25 17.28
CA THR A 196 4.57 -12.96 17.83
C THR A 196 5.68 -11.91 17.76
N ASP A 197 6.94 -12.30 17.97
CA ASP A 197 8.08 -11.40 17.81
C ASP A 197 8.24 -10.96 16.35
N GLY A 198 8.09 -11.87 15.39
CA GLY A 198 8.09 -11.54 13.97
C GLY A 198 6.94 -10.58 13.55
N ILE A 199 5.77 -10.72 14.18
CA ILE A 199 4.62 -9.83 13.96
C ILE A 199 4.90 -8.42 14.51
N ARG A 200 5.54 -8.31 15.69
CA ARG A 200 5.98 -7.05 16.27
C ARG A 200 7.01 -6.34 15.40
N ASP A 201 8.02 -7.08 14.93
CA ASP A 201 9.02 -6.55 14.00
C ASP A 201 8.38 -6.02 12.70
N ALA A 202 7.37 -6.73 12.18
CA ALA A 202 6.63 -6.29 11.01
C ALA A 202 5.81 -5.01 11.27
N SER A 203 5.20 -4.88 12.46
CA SER A 203 4.52 -3.64 12.88
C SER A 203 5.48 -2.47 12.92
N ASP A 204 6.66 -2.64 13.50
CA ASP A 204 7.66 -1.56 13.61
C ASP A 204 8.22 -1.17 12.24
N LYS A 205 8.44 -2.12 11.34
CA LYS A 205 8.80 -1.84 9.94
C LYS A 205 7.73 -1.02 9.23
N LEU A 206 6.43 -1.35 9.43
CA LEU A 206 5.32 -0.58 8.88
C LEU A 206 5.27 0.85 9.42
N LYS A 207 5.46 1.05 10.73
CA LYS A 207 5.51 2.38 11.35
C LYS A 207 6.65 3.21 10.76
N LYS A 208 7.83 2.60 10.57
CA LYS A 208 8.98 3.24 9.93
C LYS A 208 8.66 3.62 8.48
N LEU A 209 8.09 2.70 7.72
CA LEU A 209 7.67 2.93 6.32
C LEU A 209 6.70 4.11 6.22
N LEU A 210 5.69 4.18 7.10
CA LEU A 210 4.73 5.29 7.16
C LEU A 210 5.40 6.64 7.39
N GLY A 211 6.50 6.66 8.16
CA GLY A 211 7.30 7.88 8.40
C GLY A 211 8.19 8.28 7.24
N THR A 212 8.61 7.32 6.39
CA THR A 212 9.54 7.58 5.27
C THR A 212 8.82 7.92 3.97
N ILE A 213 7.64 7.35 3.70
CA ILE A 213 6.87 7.65 2.49
C ILE A 213 6.35 9.08 2.53
N LYS A 214 6.93 9.94 1.68
CA LYS A 214 6.46 11.30 1.43
C LYS A 214 5.36 11.29 0.38
N THR A 215 4.26 11.96 0.65
CA THR A 215 3.20 12.16 -0.36
C THR A 215 3.61 13.33 -1.25
N PRO A 216 3.76 13.13 -2.57
CA PRO A 216 4.08 14.22 -3.48
C PRO A 216 3.00 15.30 -3.42
N GLY A 217 3.40 16.56 -3.28
CA GLY A 217 2.46 17.70 -3.29
C GLY A 217 1.77 18.00 -1.96
N ALA A 218 2.08 17.28 -0.87
CA ALA A 218 1.58 17.58 0.47
C ALA A 218 2.41 18.67 1.16
#